data_eefbecc16e44c19092957b6acedb7f0c
#
_entry.id   eefbecc16e44c19092957b6acedb7f0c
#
_cell.length_a   1.000
_cell.length_b   1.000
_cell.length_c   1.000
_cell.angle_alpha   90.00
_cell.angle_beta   90.00
_cell.angle_gamma   90.00
#
_symmetry.space_group_name_H-M   'P 1'
#
loop_
_entity.id
_entity.type
_entity.pdbx_description
1 polymer ?
#
loop_
_entity_poly.entity_id
_entity_poly.type
_entity_poly.pdbx_seq_one_letter_code
_entity_poly.pdbx_strand_id
1 'polypeptide(L)'
;MIARIALVTGAGRGIGAAVARRLSADGHRVALTARNAAELRAVASSLPGESLVLPADLTEPGAVDSLFDAVEAAWSPVEILVANAGSGTAAPLHRISDSEWSTTLALNLTAPFQCFRRAVPAMREAGWGRLIAIASTAAKQGESHIAAYTAAKHGVLGLVRSAAAELAKTGVTVNAICPAYVDTPMTDRTVAAVAARTGRAADEVRAQLAAKQPIGRMITPDEVADAVAFCVASAGFTGQGLNIDGGTVQS
;
A
#
# COMPACT_ATOMS: atom_id res chain seq x y z
N MET A 1 7.77 21.74 7.81
CA MET A 1 8.52 20.47 7.62
C MET A 1 9.43 20.63 6.40
N ILE A 2 10.53 19.87 6.33
CA ILE A 2 11.39 19.86 5.13
C ILE A 2 10.64 19.10 4.03
N ALA A 3 10.53 19.68 2.84
CA ALA A 3 9.95 19.00 1.67
C ALA A 3 10.81 17.78 1.30
N ARG A 4 10.18 16.63 1.11
CA ARG A 4 10.82 15.35 0.77
C ARG A 4 10.28 14.81 -0.54
N ILE A 5 11.02 13.90 -1.18
CA ILE A 5 10.60 13.18 -2.36
C ILE A 5 9.85 11.92 -1.93
N ALA A 6 8.55 11.86 -2.22
CA ALA A 6 7.70 10.71 -1.94
C ALA A 6 7.35 9.95 -3.22
N LEU A 7 7.41 8.62 -3.17
CA LEU A 7 6.91 7.73 -4.21
C LEU A 7 5.75 6.89 -3.66
N VAL A 8 4.58 6.99 -4.31
CA VAL A 8 3.38 6.22 -3.93
C VAL A 8 3.01 5.27 -5.06
N THR A 9 3.03 3.97 -4.78
CA THR A 9 2.60 2.96 -5.75
C THR A 9 1.09 2.68 -5.64
N GLY A 10 0.44 2.35 -6.77
CA GLY A 10 -1.02 2.20 -6.80
C GLY A 10 -1.76 3.51 -6.51
N ALA A 11 -1.17 4.65 -6.90
CA ALA A 11 -1.62 5.99 -6.52
C ALA A 11 -2.86 6.50 -7.29
N GLY A 12 -3.36 5.76 -8.30
CA GLY A 12 -4.45 6.25 -9.17
C GLY A 12 -5.83 6.32 -8.51
N ARG A 13 -6.05 5.67 -7.35
CA ARG A 13 -7.34 5.62 -6.65
C ARG A 13 -7.21 5.08 -5.21
N GLY A 14 -8.33 5.14 -4.47
CA GLY A 14 -8.46 4.55 -3.14
C GLY A 14 -7.39 5.05 -2.17
N ILE A 15 -6.79 4.14 -1.41
CA ILE A 15 -5.77 4.44 -0.40
C ILE A 15 -4.59 5.20 -1.01
N GLY A 16 -4.04 4.73 -2.14
CA GLY A 16 -2.88 5.37 -2.76
C GLY A 16 -3.13 6.83 -3.17
N ALA A 17 -4.32 7.13 -3.69
CA ALA A 17 -4.71 8.50 -4.01
C ALA A 17 -4.88 9.39 -2.76
N ALA A 18 -5.46 8.84 -1.68
CA ALA A 18 -5.59 9.56 -0.40
C ALA A 18 -4.20 9.85 0.23
N VAL A 19 -3.31 8.84 0.22
CA VAL A 19 -1.91 9.00 0.67
C VAL A 19 -1.19 10.07 -0.14
N ALA A 20 -1.32 10.05 -1.46
CA ALA A 20 -0.70 11.05 -2.33
C ALA A 20 -1.18 12.47 -2.01
N ARG A 21 -2.50 12.66 -1.84
CA ARG A 21 -3.07 13.96 -1.42
C ARG A 21 -2.54 14.40 -0.06
N ARG A 22 -2.50 13.49 0.90
CA ARG A 22 -2.01 13.80 2.24
C ARG A 22 -0.54 14.21 2.23
N LEU A 23 0.34 13.44 1.60
CA LEU A 23 1.76 13.77 1.52
C LEU A 23 2.01 15.07 0.77
N SER A 24 1.26 15.35 -0.30
CA SER A 24 1.34 16.63 -1.01
C SER A 24 0.86 17.80 -0.14
N ALA A 25 -0.21 17.64 0.64
CA ALA A 25 -0.69 18.65 1.58
C ALA A 25 0.30 18.90 2.74
N ASP A 26 1.07 17.88 3.13
CA ASP A 26 2.15 17.99 4.11
C ASP A 26 3.43 18.65 3.52
N GLY A 27 3.40 19.06 2.24
CA GLY A 27 4.46 19.82 1.56
C GLY A 27 5.52 18.95 0.87
N HIS A 28 5.26 17.66 0.65
CA HIS A 28 6.16 16.77 -0.08
C HIS A 28 5.92 16.81 -1.59
N ARG A 29 6.96 16.58 -2.39
CA ARG A 29 6.85 16.29 -3.83
C ARG A 29 6.44 14.82 -3.99
N VAL A 30 5.43 14.53 -4.82
CA VAL A 30 4.85 13.19 -4.89
C VAL A 30 4.91 12.60 -6.28
N ALA A 31 5.72 11.55 -6.45
CA ALA A 31 5.69 10.70 -7.62
C ALA A 31 4.58 9.66 -7.48
N LEU A 32 3.75 9.56 -8.52
CA LEU A 32 2.55 8.73 -8.59
C LEU A 32 2.76 7.64 -9.60
N THR A 33 2.65 6.36 -9.21
CA THR A 33 2.68 5.26 -10.15
C THR A 33 1.49 4.31 -10.01
N ALA A 34 0.94 3.89 -11.11
CA ALA A 34 -0.04 2.84 -11.32
C ALA A 34 -0.12 2.55 -12.83
N ARG A 35 -0.86 1.51 -13.23
CA ARG A 35 -1.00 1.16 -14.65
C ARG A 35 -1.83 2.16 -15.45
N ASN A 36 -2.82 2.79 -14.84
CA ASN A 36 -3.75 3.69 -15.54
C ASN A 36 -3.26 5.15 -15.47
N ALA A 37 -2.72 5.64 -16.57
CA ALA A 37 -2.21 7.02 -16.67
C ALA A 37 -3.30 8.10 -16.52
N ALA A 38 -4.55 7.83 -16.91
CA ALA A 38 -5.64 8.80 -16.77
C ALA A 38 -6.04 8.97 -15.30
N GLU A 39 -6.15 7.87 -14.54
CA GLU A 39 -6.39 7.92 -13.09
C GLU A 39 -5.26 8.68 -12.36
N LEU A 40 -4.00 8.42 -12.73
CA LEU A 40 -2.85 9.13 -12.14
C LEU A 40 -2.89 10.62 -12.42
N ARG A 41 -3.19 11.03 -13.66
CA ARG A 41 -3.31 12.46 -14.02
C ARG A 41 -4.46 13.14 -13.27
N ALA A 42 -5.59 12.47 -13.09
CA ALA A 42 -6.70 12.98 -12.31
C ALA A 42 -6.32 13.20 -10.84
N VAL A 43 -5.55 12.29 -10.24
CA VAL A 43 -5.02 12.49 -8.89
C VAL A 43 -4.02 13.63 -8.88
N ALA A 44 -3.03 13.64 -9.78
CA ALA A 44 -1.99 14.67 -9.85
C ALA A 44 -2.59 16.10 -9.95
N SER A 45 -3.65 16.29 -10.76
CA SER A 45 -4.33 17.59 -10.89
C SER A 45 -5.04 18.07 -9.61
N SER A 46 -5.27 17.18 -8.65
CA SER A 46 -5.89 17.50 -7.36
C SER A 46 -4.87 17.78 -6.24
N LEU A 47 -3.57 17.57 -6.51
CA LEU A 47 -2.52 17.77 -5.51
C LEU A 47 -2.16 19.27 -5.39
N PRO A 48 -1.98 19.79 -4.17
CA PRO A 48 -1.57 21.18 -3.98
C PRO A 48 -0.10 21.44 -4.33
N GLY A 49 0.74 20.39 -4.27
CA GLY A 49 2.18 20.47 -4.50
C GLY A 49 2.62 19.87 -5.83
N GLU A 50 3.91 19.89 -6.07
CA GLU A 50 4.54 19.32 -7.28
C GLU A 50 4.36 17.81 -7.33
N SER A 51 3.98 17.29 -8.49
CA SER A 51 3.76 15.86 -8.70
C SER A 51 4.34 15.35 -10.02
N LEU A 52 4.72 14.08 -10.04
CA LEU A 52 5.25 13.38 -11.22
C LEU A 52 4.40 12.15 -11.51
N VAL A 53 3.89 12.04 -12.73
CA VAL A 53 3.03 10.92 -13.17
C VAL A 53 3.86 9.90 -13.94
N LEU A 54 4.02 8.70 -13.40
CA LEU A 54 4.85 7.62 -13.94
C LEU A 54 4.03 6.34 -14.08
N PRO A 55 3.32 6.13 -15.20
CA PRO A 55 2.56 4.90 -15.42
C PRO A 55 3.50 3.69 -15.54
N ALA A 56 3.27 2.65 -14.72
CA ALA A 56 4.05 1.41 -14.76
C ALA A 56 3.24 0.22 -14.25
N ASP A 57 3.53 -0.97 -14.77
CA ASP A 57 3.17 -2.24 -14.15
C ASP A 57 4.39 -2.77 -13.36
N LEU A 58 4.28 -2.78 -12.04
CA LEU A 58 5.38 -3.18 -11.16
C LEU A 58 5.68 -4.68 -11.18
N THR A 59 4.89 -5.47 -11.91
CA THR A 59 5.14 -6.91 -12.10
C THR A 59 6.03 -7.19 -13.30
N GLU A 60 6.25 -6.18 -14.16
CA GLU A 60 7.12 -6.31 -15.33
C GLU A 60 8.61 -6.22 -14.92
N PRO A 61 9.48 -7.04 -15.54
CA PRO A 61 10.90 -6.99 -15.28
C PRO A 61 11.50 -5.59 -15.53
N GLY A 62 12.29 -5.08 -14.59
CA GLY A 62 12.95 -3.78 -14.69
C GLY A 62 12.05 -2.56 -14.46
N ALA A 63 10.72 -2.73 -14.32
CA ALA A 63 9.79 -1.63 -14.15
C ALA A 63 10.06 -0.80 -12.87
N VAL A 64 10.45 -1.46 -11.78
CA VAL A 64 10.79 -0.77 -10.52
C VAL A 64 12.05 0.07 -10.70
N ASP A 65 13.10 -0.47 -11.31
CA ASP A 65 14.35 0.28 -11.52
C ASP A 65 14.10 1.51 -12.41
N SER A 66 13.42 1.33 -13.56
CA SER A 66 13.05 2.44 -14.44
C SER A 66 12.20 3.51 -13.77
N LEU A 67 11.30 3.10 -12.87
CA LEU A 67 10.48 4.02 -12.08
C LEU A 67 11.32 4.90 -11.15
N PHE A 68 12.26 4.31 -10.42
CA PHE A 68 13.15 5.05 -9.53
C PHE A 68 14.09 5.96 -10.31
N ASP A 69 14.68 5.46 -11.41
CA ASP A 69 15.54 6.27 -12.27
C ASP A 69 14.82 7.51 -12.81
N ALA A 70 13.54 7.38 -13.18
CA ALA A 70 12.72 8.51 -13.62
C ALA A 70 12.46 9.54 -12.51
N VAL A 71 12.23 9.10 -11.27
CA VAL A 71 12.09 10.02 -10.11
C VAL A 71 13.41 10.73 -9.83
N GLU A 72 14.52 9.98 -9.82
CA GLU A 72 15.85 10.51 -9.54
C GLU A 72 16.31 11.52 -10.61
N ALA A 73 16.01 11.24 -11.88
CA ALA A 73 16.30 12.15 -12.99
C ALA A 73 15.49 13.45 -12.93
N ALA A 74 14.22 13.36 -12.48
CA ALA A 74 13.35 14.54 -12.37
C ALA A 74 13.68 15.41 -11.14
N TRP A 75 14.03 14.78 -10.02
CA TRP A 75 14.18 15.46 -8.73
C TRP A 75 15.47 15.05 -7.99
N SER A 76 15.39 13.98 -7.22
CA SER A 76 16.48 13.38 -6.43
C SER A 76 16.02 12.00 -5.92
N PRO A 77 16.85 11.24 -5.20
CA PRO A 77 16.46 9.95 -4.66
C PRO A 77 15.18 9.99 -3.80
N VAL A 78 14.40 8.90 -3.89
CA VAL A 78 13.18 8.71 -3.10
C VAL A 78 13.53 8.66 -1.61
N GLU A 79 12.89 9.51 -0.82
CA GLU A 79 13.08 9.62 0.63
C GLU A 79 11.91 9.00 1.42
N ILE A 80 10.69 9.05 0.85
CA ILE A 80 9.47 8.42 1.40
C ILE A 80 8.93 7.46 0.35
N LEU A 81 8.88 6.18 0.67
CA LEU A 81 8.29 5.16 -0.20
C LEU A 81 7.03 4.59 0.45
N VAL A 82 5.90 4.69 -0.26
CA VAL A 82 4.65 4.02 0.12
C VAL A 82 4.33 2.92 -0.90
N ALA A 83 4.67 1.69 -0.54
CA ALA A 83 4.37 0.49 -1.32
C ALA A 83 2.91 0.08 -1.07
N ASN A 84 2.00 0.68 -1.85
CA ASN A 84 0.54 0.49 -1.72
C ASN A 84 -0.05 -0.35 -2.87
N ALA A 85 0.59 -0.46 -4.03
CA ALA A 85 0.07 -1.26 -5.13
C ALA A 85 -0.25 -2.69 -4.69
N GLY A 86 -1.45 -3.14 -4.99
CA GLY A 86 -1.92 -4.45 -4.59
C GLY A 86 -3.26 -4.81 -5.19
N SER A 87 -3.55 -6.09 -5.25
CA SER A 87 -4.85 -6.66 -5.63
C SER A 87 -5.03 -8.01 -4.95
N GLY A 88 -6.26 -8.45 -4.85
CA GLY A 88 -6.58 -9.78 -4.34
C GLY A 88 -7.76 -10.37 -5.10
N THR A 89 -7.72 -11.67 -5.31
CA THR A 89 -8.82 -12.49 -5.79
C THR A 89 -9.27 -13.43 -4.68
N ALA A 90 -10.54 -13.82 -4.69
CA ALA A 90 -11.07 -14.76 -3.72
C ALA A 90 -11.44 -16.07 -4.43
N ALA A 91 -10.81 -17.18 -4.01
CA ALA A 91 -11.10 -18.53 -4.49
C ALA A 91 -10.93 -19.56 -3.37
N PRO A 92 -11.67 -20.68 -3.37
CA PRO A 92 -11.39 -21.81 -2.50
C PRO A 92 -9.94 -22.28 -2.68
N LEU A 93 -9.26 -22.67 -1.60
CA LEU A 93 -7.83 -23.03 -1.61
C LEU A 93 -7.45 -24.00 -2.74
N HIS A 94 -8.25 -25.05 -2.95
CA HIS A 94 -8.02 -26.09 -3.97
C HIS A 94 -8.30 -25.64 -5.41
N ARG A 95 -8.78 -24.40 -5.61
CA ARG A 95 -9.07 -23.81 -6.94
C ARG A 95 -8.15 -22.66 -7.29
N ILE A 96 -7.25 -22.28 -6.40
CA ILE A 96 -6.24 -21.27 -6.72
C ILE A 96 -5.24 -21.91 -7.69
N SER A 97 -5.13 -21.34 -8.89
CA SER A 97 -4.16 -21.78 -9.87
C SER A 97 -2.74 -21.27 -9.53
N ASP A 98 -1.70 -21.96 -10.04
CA ASP A 98 -0.31 -21.52 -9.91
C ASP A 98 -0.09 -20.12 -10.49
N SER A 99 -0.81 -19.77 -11.56
CA SER A 99 -0.76 -18.44 -12.17
C SER A 99 -1.36 -17.37 -11.25
N GLU A 100 -2.53 -17.61 -10.63
CA GLU A 100 -3.14 -16.68 -9.67
C GLU A 100 -2.26 -16.51 -8.43
N TRP A 101 -1.70 -17.61 -7.94
CA TRP A 101 -0.74 -17.60 -6.83
C TRP A 101 0.46 -16.71 -7.17
N SER A 102 1.13 -16.99 -8.29
CA SER A 102 2.34 -16.28 -8.71
C SER A 102 2.09 -14.80 -8.98
N THR A 103 0.97 -14.45 -9.65
CA THR A 103 0.58 -13.06 -9.91
C THR A 103 0.28 -12.31 -8.62
N THR A 104 -0.39 -12.97 -7.66
CA THR A 104 -0.70 -12.37 -6.36
C THR A 104 0.57 -12.07 -5.57
N LEU A 105 1.51 -13.02 -5.53
CA LEU A 105 2.81 -12.81 -4.86
C LEU A 105 3.65 -11.75 -5.58
N ALA A 106 3.69 -11.77 -6.92
CA ALA A 106 4.44 -10.79 -7.70
C ALA A 106 4.05 -9.35 -7.35
N LEU A 107 2.76 -9.05 -7.33
CA LEU A 107 2.29 -7.69 -7.06
C LEU A 107 2.30 -7.33 -5.57
N ASN A 108 1.87 -8.25 -4.67
CA ASN A 108 1.64 -7.90 -3.26
C ASN A 108 2.86 -8.13 -2.35
N LEU A 109 3.88 -8.87 -2.81
CA LEU A 109 5.08 -9.17 -2.02
C LEU A 109 6.38 -8.84 -2.77
N THR A 110 6.54 -9.35 -3.99
CA THR A 110 7.80 -9.17 -4.74
C THR A 110 7.99 -7.70 -5.14
N ALA A 111 6.96 -7.01 -5.64
CA ALA A 111 7.05 -5.60 -6.00
C ALA A 111 7.39 -4.68 -4.79
N PRO A 112 6.74 -4.79 -3.63
CA PRO A 112 7.18 -4.10 -2.41
C PRO A 112 8.64 -4.38 -2.03
N PHE A 113 9.09 -5.64 -2.09
CA PHE A 113 10.49 -6.00 -1.84
C PHE A 113 11.44 -5.30 -2.82
N GLN A 114 11.14 -5.31 -4.12
CA GLN A 114 11.96 -4.65 -5.13
C GLN A 114 12.03 -3.13 -4.90
N CYS A 115 10.90 -2.50 -4.58
CA CYS A 115 10.86 -1.08 -4.24
C CYS A 115 11.71 -0.77 -3.00
N PHE A 116 11.63 -1.57 -1.93
CA PHE A 116 12.45 -1.41 -0.73
C PHE A 116 13.93 -1.55 -1.07
N ARG A 117 14.31 -2.62 -1.78
CA ARG A 117 15.69 -2.88 -2.21
C ARG A 117 16.26 -1.70 -3.00
N ARG A 118 15.47 -1.07 -3.88
CA ARG A 118 15.92 0.05 -4.72
C ARG A 118 16.03 1.36 -3.93
N ALA A 119 15.16 1.59 -2.92
CA ALA A 119 15.18 2.82 -2.12
C ALA A 119 16.28 2.84 -1.04
N VAL A 120 16.58 1.70 -0.44
CA VAL A 120 17.44 1.58 0.76
C VAL A 120 18.84 2.19 0.59
N PRO A 121 19.59 1.97 -0.51
CA PRO A 121 20.96 2.50 -0.61
C PRO A 121 21.03 4.01 -0.42
N ALA A 122 20.23 4.77 -1.16
CA ALA A 122 20.22 6.24 -1.07
C ALA A 122 19.70 6.75 0.29
N MET A 123 18.68 6.09 0.86
CA MET A 123 18.16 6.43 2.20
C MET A 123 19.23 6.21 3.29
N ARG A 124 20.02 5.14 3.20
CA ARG A 124 21.13 4.88 4.15
C ARG A 124 22.24 5.91 4.03
N GLU A 125 22.62 6.26 2.81
CA GLU A 125 23.62 7.29 2.55
C GLU A 125 23.17 8.65 3.09
N ALA A 126 21.90 9.03 2.90
CA ALA A 126 21.32 10.26 3.42
C ALA A 126 21.13 10.25 4.96
N GLY A 127 21.22 9.10 5.63
CA GLY A 127 20.93 8.98 7.07
C GLY A 127 19.46 9.22 7.40
N TRP A 128 18.54 9.13 6.41
CA TRP A 128 17.12 9.36 6.58
C TRP A 128 16.31 8.61 5.51
N GLY A 129 15.19 8.03 5.90
CA GLY A 129 14.27 7.39 4.99
C GLY A 129 13.01 6.87 5.68
N ARG A 130 11.92 6.72 4.90
CA ARG A 130 10.65 6.16 5.37
C ARG A 130 10.15 5.14 4.37
N LEU A 131 10.17 3.86 4.76
CA LEU A 131 9.62 2.74 4.00
C LEU A 131 8.31 2.31 4.64
N ILE A 132 7.22 2.43 3.91
CA ILE A 132 5.87 2.13 4.41
C ILE A 132 5.19 1.18 3.42
N ALA A 133 4.77 0.00 3.89
CA ALA A 133 3.98 -0.94 3.10
C ALA A 133 2.51 -0.86 3.52
N ILE A 134 1.60 -0.77 2.55
CA ILE A 134 0.17 -1.01 2.83
C ILE A 134 -0.06 -2.52 2.80
N ALA A 135 -0.08 -3.10 3.99
CA ALA A 135 -0.36 -4.51 4.21
C ALA A 135 -1.88 -4.78 4.25
N SER A 136 -2.38 -5.38 5.32
CA SER A 136 -3.79 -5.67 5.59
C SER A 136 -3.91 -6.32 6.97
N THR A 137 -5.10 -6.38 7.56
CA THR A 137 -5.40 -7.32 8.66
C THR A 137 -5.12 -8.77 8.25
N ALA A 138 -5.23 -9.10 6.96
CA ALA A 138 -4.82 -10.38 6.40
C ALA A 138 -3.31 -10.68 6.54
N ALA A 139 -2.48 -9.73 6.98
CA ALA A 139 -1.07 -9.96 7.36
C ALA A 139 -0.91 -10.48 8.79
N LYS A 140 -1.98 -10.49 9.58
CA LYS A 140 -1.99 -10.85 11.00
C LYS A 140 -2.93 -12.00 11.33
N GLN A 141 -3.93 -12.25 10.48
CA GLN A 141 -4.90 -13.34 10.64
C GLN A 141 -5.25 -13.95 9.30
N GLY A 142 -5.73 -15.20 9.32
CA GLY A 142 -6.27 -15.86 8.13
C GLY A 142 -7.72 -15.42 7.84
N GLU A 143 -8.06 -15.31 6.56
CA GLU A 143 -9.43 -15.15 6.12
C GLU A 143 -9.73 -16.18 5.00
N SER A 144 -10.95 -16.70 5.01
CA SER A 144 -11.36 -17.73 4.04
C SER A 144 -11.32 -17.20 2.61
N HIS A 145 -10.91 -18.06 1.69
CA HIS A 145 -10.89 -17.83 0.25
C HIS A 145 -9.86 -16.83 -0.29
N ILE A 146 -8.96 -16.31 0.53
CA ILE A 146 -7.90 -15.37 0.11
C ILE A 146 -6.50 -15.86 0.46
N ALA A 147 -6.23 -17.18 0.37
CA ALA A 147 -4.98 -17.78 0.85
C ALA A 147 -3.72 -17.17 0.21
N ALA A 148 -3.72 -16.94 -1.11
CA ALA A 148 -2.58 -16.32 -1.79
C ALA A 148 -2.33 -14.88 -1.31
N TYR A 149 -3.41 -14.09 -1.15
CA TYR A 149 -3.32 -12.74 -0.62
C TYR A 149 -2.86 -12.71 0.83
N THR A 150 -3.40 -13.59 1.68
CA THR A 150 -2.99 -13.77 3.08
C THR A 150 -1.50 -14.11 3.18
N ALA A 151 -1.03 -15.07 2.40
CA ALA A 151 0.39 -15.44 2.34
C ALA A 151 1.27 -14.25 1.93
N ALA A 152 0.89 -13.52 0.88
CA ALA A 152 1.62 -12.34 0.42
C ALA A 152 1.68 -11.25 1.51
N LYS A 153 0.57 -10.95 2.18
CA LYS A 153 0.51 -9.89 3.20
C LYS A 153 1.22 -10.26 4.49
N HIS A 154 1.22 -11.53 4.91
CA HIS A 154 2.10 -12.03 5.97
C HIS A 154 3.58 -11.88 5.59
N GLY A 155 3.93 -12.22 4.33
CA GLY A 155 5.28 -12.03 3.79
C GLY A 155 5.74 -10.57 3.83
N VAL A 156 4.85 -9.62 3.47
CA VAL A 156 5.15 -8.17 3.57
C VAL A 156 5.42 -7.76 5.01
N LEU A 157 4.66 -8.23 5.98
CA LEU A 157 4.90 -7.91 7.39
C LEU A 157 6.22 -8.51 7.89
N GLY A 158 6.58 -9.71 7.43
CA GLY A 158 7.90 -10.31 7.65
C GLY A 158 9.03 -9.48 7.05
N LEU A 159 8.88 -9.03 5.79
CA LEU A 159 9.83 -8.14 5.11
C LEU A 159 10.05 -6.84 5.90
N VAL A 160 8.97 -6.20 6.33
CA VAL A 160 9.01 -4.96 7.13
C VAL A 160 9.81 -5.15 8.42
N ARG A 161 9.54 -6.22 9.16
CA ARG A 161 10.25 -6.52 10.42
C ARG A 161 11.74 -6.78 10.20
N SER A 162 12.09 -7.55 9.17
CA SER A 162 13.48 -7.86 8.82
C SER A 162 14.23 -6.60 8.39
N ALA A 163 13.65 -5.80 7.49
CA ALA A 163 14.25 -4.57 7.01
C ALA A 163 14.40 -3.53 8.15
N ALA A 164 13.43 -3.43 9.06
CA ALA A 164 13.51 -2.54 10.21
C ALA A 164 14.67 -2.92 11.16
N ALA A 165 14.87 -4.21 11.41
CA ALA A 165 15.98 -4.70 12.24
C ALA A 165 17.34 -4.37 11.59
N GLU A 166 17.47 -4.57 10.28
CA GLU A 166 18.69 -4.27 9.53
C GLU A 166 18.99 -2.76 9.51
N LEU A 167 17.96 -1.92 9.37
CA LEU A 167 18.11 -0.47 9.15
C LEU A 167 18.04 0.36 10.44
N ALA A 168 17.89 -0.25 11.61
CA ALA A 168 17.64 0.44 12.89
C ALA A 168 18.65 1.55 13.26
N LYS A 169 19.91 1.44 12.80
CA LYS A 169 20.99 2.40 13.10
C LYS A 169 21.27 3.40 11.98
N THR A 170 20.43 3.43 10.94
CA THR A 170 20.69 4.20 9.71
C THR A 170 19.84 5.45 9.57
N GLY A 171 18.94 5.73 10.52
CA GLY A 171 17.94 6.81 10.40
C GLY A 171 16.75 6.47 9.50
N VAL A 172 16.71 5.26 8.92
CA VAL A 172 15.60 4.76 8.10
C VAL A 172 14.61 3.99 8.97
N THR A 173 13.33 4.30 8.86
CA THR A 173 12.27 3.50 9.51
C THR A 173 11.47 2.71 8.48
N VAL A 174 11.01 1.52 8.89
CA VAL A 174 10.27 0.60 8.03
C VAL A 174 9.03 0.12 8.77
N ASN A 175 7.83 0.42 8.24
CA ASN A 175 6.56 0.06 8.89
C ASN A 175 5.54 -0.47 7.89
N ALA A 176 4.54 -1.18 8.39
CA ALA A 176 3.36 -1.57 7.66
C ALA A 176 2.11 -0.90 8.24
N ILE A 177 1.20 -0.49 7.39
CA ILE A 177 -0.18 -0.17 7.77
C ILE A 177 -1.02 -1.39 7.43
N CYS A 178 -1.85 -1.84 8.38
CA CYS A 178 -2.68 -3.03 8.26
C CYS A 178 -4.17 -2.64 8.30
N PRO A 179 -4.75 -2.14 7.18
CA PRO A 179 -6.17 -1.81 7.14
C PRO A 179 -7.04 -3.06 7.12
N ALA A 180 -8.27 -2.96 7.63
CA ALA A 180 -9.34 -3.90 7.35
C ALA A 180 -10.09 -3.50 6.06
N TYR A 181 -11.44 -3.55 6.05
CA TYR A 181 -12.22 -3.13 4.89
C TYR A 181 -12.25 -1.61 4.78
N VAL A 182 -11.62 -1.09 3.73
CA VAL A 182 -11.56 0.35 3.41
C VAL A 182 -12.55 0.67 2.30
N ASP A 183 -13.23 1.80 2.37
CA ASP A 183 -14.18 2.26 1.36
C ASP A 183 -13.45 2.69 0.09
N THR A 184 -13.26 1.75 -0.83
CA THR A 184 -12.44 1.90 -2.03
C THR A 184 -13.02 1.10 -3.20
N PRO A 185 -12.62 1.40 -4.44
CA PRO A 185 -12.99 0.57 -5.61
C PRO A 185 -12.54 -0.90 -5.50
N MET A 186 -11.58 -1.24 -4.66
CA MET A 186 -11.22 -2.63 -4.38
C MET A 186 -12.33 -3.33 -3.59
N THR A 187 -12.87 -2.68 -2.58
CA THR A 187 -13.98 -3.16 -1.78
C THR A 187 -15.26 -3.26 -2.61
N ASP A 188 -15.50 -2.29 -3.51
CA ASP A 188 -16.65 -2.34 -4.43
C ASP A 188 -16.61 -3.58 -5.31
N ARG A 189 -15.43 -3.94 -5.85
CA ARG A 189 -15.26 -5.19 -6.62
C ARG A 189 -15.51 -6.42 -5.75
N THR A 190 -15.08 -6.41 -4.50
CA THR A 190 -15.35 -7.51 -3.57
C THR A 190 -16.84 -7.65 -3.30
N VAL A 191 -17.53 -6.53 -3.04
CA VAL A 191 -18.98 -6.49 -2.86
C VAL A 191 -19.70 -7.05 -4.09
N ALA A 192 -19.34 -6.57 -5.28
CA ALA A 192 -19.95 -7.03 -6.53
C ALA A 192 -19.74 -8.54 -6.77
N ALA A 193 -18.53 -9.06 -6.51
CA ALA A 193 -18.21 -10.48 -6.66
C ALA A 193 -18.99 -11.35 -5.66
N VAL A 194 -19.15 -10.92 -4.41
CA VAL A 194 -19.93 -11.63 -3.40
C VAL A 194 -21.42 -11.59 -3.76
N ALA A 195 -21.97 -10.44 -4.15
CA ALA A 195 -23.36 -10.27 -4.57
C ALA A 195 -23.68 -11.19 -5.75
N ALA A 196 -22.84 -11.21 -6.78
CA ALA A 196 -23.01 -12.07 -7.96
C ALA A 196 -23.02 -13.57 -7.60
N ARG A 197 -22.16 -13.99 -6.65
CA ARG A 197 -22.04 -15.40 -6.23
C ARG A 197 -23.19 -15.84 -5.34
N THR A 198 -23.72 -14.94 -4.51
CA THR A 198 -24.71 -15.29 -3.46
C THR A 198 -26.13 -14.91 -3.79
N GLY A 199 -26.38 -14.13 -4.86
CA GLY A 199 -27.69 -13.57 -5.23
C GLY A 199 -28.19 -12.46 -4.29
N ARG A 200 -27.35 -11.97 -3.37
CA ARG A 200 -27.71 -10.92 -2.40
C ARG A 200 -27.56 -9.53 -2.99
N ALA A 201 -28.31 -8.57 -2.45
CA ALA A 201 -28.16 -7.17 -2.84
C ALA A 201 -26.75 -6.64 -2.46
N ALA A 202 -26.17 -5.79 -3.31
CA ALA A 202 -24.83 -5.22 -3.07
C ALA A 202 -24.76 -4.42 -1.75
N ASP A 203 -25.82 -3.67 -1.43
CA ASP A 203 -25.90 -2.89 -0.20
C ASP A 203 -25.90 -3.77 1.06
N GLU A 204 -26.58 -4.92 1.01
CA GLU A 204 -26.55 -5.91 2.10
C GLU A 204 -25.14 -6.49 2.31
N VAL A 205 -24.46 -6.82 1.20
CA VAL A 205 -23.08 -7.32 1.25
C VAL A 205 -22.15 -6.25 1.83
N ARG A 206 -22.30 -4.99 1.38
CA ARG A 206 -21.51 -3.85 1.89
C ARG A 206 -21.74 -3.65 3.39
N ALA A 207 -22.99 -3.67 3.83
CA ALA A 207 -23.34 -3.55 5.25
C ALA A 207 -22.75 -4.70 6.10
N GLN A 208 -22.75 -5.95 5.57
CA GLN A 208 -22.09 -7.07 6.26
C GLN A 208 -20.57 -6.89 6.40
N LEU A 209 -19.89 -6.39 5.34
CA LEU A 209 -18.46 -6.12 5.43
C LEU A 209 -18.15 -5.02 6.45
N ALA A 210 -18.97 -3.97 6.50
CA ALA A 210 -18.88 -2.92 7.51
C ALA A 210 -19.08 -3.47 8.94
N ALA A 211 -20.07 -4.33 9.13
CA ALA A 211 -20.38 -4.94 10.43
C ALA A 211 -19.32 -5.92 10.95
N LYS A 212 -18.41 -6.42 10.08
CA LYS A 212 -17.24 -7.20 10.52
C LYS A 212 -16.25 -6.36 11.34
N GLN A 213 -16.28 -5.05 11.18
CA GLN A 213 -15.45 -4.12 11.94
C GLN A 213 -16.22 -3.65 13.18
N PRO A 214 -15.68 -3.79 14.39
CA PRO A 214 -16.37 -3.41 15.64
C PRO A 214 -16.91 -1.97 15.65
N ILE A 215 -16.26 -1.03 14.95
CA ILE A 215 -16.77 0.35 14.81
C ILE A 215 -18.03 0.47 13.92
N GLY A 216 -18.51 -0.62 13.28
CA GLY A 216 -19.75 -0.69 12.52
C GLY A 216 -19.75 0.03 11.16
N ARG A 217 -18.58 0.48 10.68
CA ARG A 217 -18.41 1.12 9.36
C ARG A 217 -17.12 0.68 8.68
N MET A 218 -17.01 0.93 7.39
CA MET A 218 -15.72 0.82 6.69
C MET A 218 -14.77 1.93 7.13
N ILE A 219 -13.47 1.63 7.10
CA ILE A 219 -12.40 2.60 7.23
C ILE A 219 -12.40 3.50 5.98
N THR A 220 -12.12 4.78 6.15
CA THR A 220 -11.94 5.68 5.01
C THR A 220 -10.50 5.63 4.49
N PRO A 221 -10.26 5.91 3.19
CA PRO A 221 -8.91 6.04 2.66
C PRO A 221 -8.08 7.10 3.39
N ASP A 222 -8.70 8.15 3.90
CA ASP A 222 -8.03 9.23 4.61
C ASP A 222 -7.53 8.79 6.00
N GLU A 223 -8.28 7.93 6.73
CA GLU A 223 -7.80 7.34 7.99
C GLU A 223 -6.52 6.50 7.78
N VAL A 224 -6.42 5.82 6.63
CA VAL A 224 -5.18 5.10 6.27
C VAL A 224 -4.06 6.08 5.90
N ALA A 225 -4.36 7.18 5.19
CA ALA A 225 -3.39 8.20 4.85
C ALA A 225 -2.85 8.94 6.10
N ASP A 226 -3.69 9.17 7.12
CA ASP A 226 -3.26 9.72 8.41
C ASP A 226 -2.26 8.81 9.12
N ALA A 227 -2.48 7.49 9.08
CA ALA A 227 -1.53 6.53 9.63
C ALA A 227 -0.18 6.52 8.87
N VAL A 228 -0.21 6.68 7.55
CA VAL A 228 1.01 6.85 6.74
C VAL A 228 1.75 8.13 7.17
N ALA A 229 1.06 9.27 7.30
CA ALA A 229 1.66 10.53 7.73
C ALA A 229 2.26 10.43 9.14
N PHE A 230 1.60 9.71 10.07
CA PHE A 230 2.16 9.37 11.37
C PHE A 230 3.49 8.61 11.25
N CYS A 231 3.57 7.58 10.41
CA CYS A 231 4.80 6.82 10.17
C CYS A 231 5.92 7.69 9.57
N VAL A 232 5.57 8.64 8.69
CA VAL A 232 6.54 9.59 8.12
C VAL A 232 7.12 10.50 9.19
N ALA A 233 6.30 11.03 10.10
CA ALA A 233 6.69 11.96 11.14
C ALA A 233 7.44 11.29 12.31
N SER A 234 7.19 10.00 12.57
CA SER A 234 7.61 9.31 13.80
C SER A 234 8.92 8.54 13.62
N ALA A 235 10.06 9.15 13.95
CA ALA A 235 11.38 8.53 13.84
C ALA A 235 11.61 7.34 14.80
N GLY A 236 10.90 7.27 15.92
CA GLY A 236 11.00 6.17 16.89
C GLY A 236 10.07 4.99 16.57
N PHE A 237 9.25 5.07 15.50
CA PHE A 237 8.30 4.04 15.14
C PHE A 237 8.84 3.24 13.95
N THR A 238 9.32 2.00 14.20
CA THR A 238 9.88 1.12 13.17
C THR A 238 9.62 -0.35 13.48
N GLY A 239 9.53 -1.19 12.45
CA GLY A 239 9.29 -2.63 12.56
C GLY A 239 7.85 -2.99 12.91
N GLN A 240 6.92 -2.04 12.86
CA GLN A 240 5.57 -2.22 13.33
C GLN A 240 4.57 -2.47 12.19
N GLY A 241 3.51 -3.21 12.51
CA GLY A 241 2.29 -3.30 11.71
C GLY A 241 1.16 -2.56 12.43
N LEU A 242 0.88 -1.33 12.02
CA LEU A 242 -0.16 -0.49 12.63
C LEU A 242 -1.54 -0.86 12.08
N ASN A 243 -2.44 -1.31 12.94
CA ASN A 243 -3.81 -1.63 12.55
C ASN A 243 -4.65 -0.36 12.37
N ILE A 244 -5.35 -0.28 11.24
CA ILE A 244 -6.40 0.72 10.96
C ILE A 244 -7.64 -0.09 10.56
N ASP A 245 -8.30 -0.69 11.54
CA ASP A 245 -9.22 -1.80 11.32
C ASP A 245 -10.49 -1.75 12.15
N GLY A 246 -10.71 -0.63 12.86
CA GLY A 246 -11.89 -0.46 13.69
C GLY A 246 -12.02 -1.47 14.83
N GLY A 247 -10.89 -2.03 15.31
CA GLY A 247 -10.86 -2.98 16.41
C GLY A 247 -11.00 -4.44 15.99
N THR A 248 -10.85 -4.76 14.68
CA THR A 248 -11.01 -6.13 14.17
C THR A 248 -9.92 -7.08 14.67
N VAL A 249 -8.68 -6.61 14.75
CA VAL A 249 -7.52 -7.39 15.22
C VAL A 249 -6.90 -6.70 16.42
N GLN A 250 -6.97 -7.34 17.57
CA GLN A 250 -6.35 -6.87 18.82
C GLN A 250 -5.00 -7.56 18.97
N SER A 251 -3.92 -6.86 18.67
CA SER A 251 -2.54 -7.38 18.75
C SER A 251 -1.55 -6.31 19.19
#